data_b3a1eddfc916af730b0b300f8ac7472c
#
_entry.id   b3a1eddfc916af730b0b300f8ac7472c
#
_cell.length_a   1.000
_cell.length_b   1.000
_cell.length_c   1.000
_cell.angle_alpha   90.00
_cell.angle_beta   90.00
_cell.angle_gamma   90.00
#
_symmetry.space_group_name_H-M   'P 1'
#
loop_
_entity.id
_entity.type
_entity.pdbx_description
1 polymer ?
#
loop_
_entity_poly.entity_id
_entity_poly.type
_entity_poly.pdbx_seq_one_letter_code
_entity_poly.pdbx_strand_id
1 'polypeptide(L)'
;MENAAFEAYYKAQNIVPECEWEEFMTSLRTALPLTFRINGSGKFATDMRDQLEGTLFAELLEQSLRDEETQAEIPPPKPLAWYPERLAWQCSYTRSQLRRMPVLQGIFDFIKNANELGSISRQEAVSMIPPFFLDTQPHHRILDMCASPGSKTFQILERMHGDFDGTSKLPTGFVVANDVDLKRCNLLTHQTKRANSPTLLVTNHEAQNYPIIKGPRGEVFDFDAILCDVPCSGDATMRKAPDIWNRWVPGNGNGLHALQLKIATRGAELLKVGGRLVYSTCSLNPIENEAVVAALLKGSNGALELMDVSKELPDLKLSPGLHEWQVWDKFGYHPSFEGEEQM
;
A
#
# COMPACT_ATOMS: atom_id res chain seq x y z
N MET A 1 -15.86 -7.75 18.21
CA MET A 1 -15.25 -6.64 17.44
C MET A 1 -16.37 -5.70 17.02
N GLU A 2 -16.67 -4.74 17.90
CA GLU A 2 -17.76 -3.77 17.72
C GLU A 2 -17.30 -2.41 18.21
N ASN A 3 -17.71 -1.34 17.51
CA ASN A 3 -17.50 0.04 17.93
C ASN A 3 -18.63 0.90 17.34
N ALA A 4 -19.60 1.25 18.16
CA ALA A 4 -20.77 2.02 17.75
C ALA A 4 -20.41 3.40 17.18
N ALA A 5 -19.34 4.03 17.70
CA ALA A 5 -18.87 5.32 17.19
C ALA A 5 -18.28 5.19 15.77
N PHE A 6 -17.56 4.10 15.49
CA PHE A 6 -17.05 3.78 14.15
C PHE A 6 -18.20 3.60 13.15
N GLU A 7 -19.19 2.80 13.52
CA GLU A 7 -20.34 2.53 12.63
C GLU A 7 -21.14 3.81 12.36
N ALA A 8 -21.44 4.59 13.40
CA ALA A 8 -22.15 5.84 13.25
C ALA A 8 -21.40 6.85 12.37
N TYR A 9 -20.08 6.98 12.61
CA TYR A 9 -19.23 7.90 11.86
C TYR A 9 -19.17 7.54 10.37
N TYR A 10 -18.85 6.30 10.03
CA TYR A 10 -18.69 5.91 8.63
C TYR A 10 -19.99 5.78 7.85
N LYS A 11 -21.11 5.50 8.52
CA LYS A 11 -22.45 5.66 7.92
C LYS A 11 -22.74 7.12 7.58
N ALA A 12 -22.41 8.06 8.49
CA ALA A 12 -22.58 9.48 8.22
C ALA A 12 -21.68 10.00 7.09
N GLN A 13 -20.49 9.42 6.91
CA GLN A 13 -19.58 9.74 5.81
C GLN A 13 -19.99 9.11 4.47
N ASN A 14 -20.90 8.16 4.48
CA ASN A 14 -21.39 7.47 3.28
C ASN A 14 -20.28 6.87 2.40
N ILE A 15 -19.24 6.30 3.04
CA ILE A 15 -18.08 5.71 2.34
C ILE A 15 -18.42 4.41 1.60
N VAL A 16 -19.52 3.77 1.96
CA VAL A 16 -20.04 2.54 1.37
C VAL A 16 -21.56 2.68 1.21
N PRO A 17 -22.14 2.26 0.10
CA PRO A 17 -23.60 2.23 -0.07
C PRO A 17 -24.29 1.47 1.06
N GLU A 18 -25.47 1.92 1.48
CA GLU A 18 -26.19 1.30 2.61
C GLU A 18 -26.47 -0.20 2.38
N CYS A 19 -26.72 -0.59 1.13
CA CYS A 19 -26.94 -2.01 0.77
C CYS A 19 -25.69 -2.90 0.93
N GLU A 20 -24.49 -2.32 0.94
CA GLU A 20 -23.21 -3.04 1.10
C GLU A 20 -22.65 -2.95 2.53
N TRP A 21 -23.31 -2.19 3.42
CA TRP A 21 -22.80 -1.90 4.76
C TRP A 21 -22.55 -3.16 5.60
N GLU A 22 -23.46 -4.11 5.61
CA GLU A 22 -23.32 -5.34 6.40
C GLU A 22 -22.18 -6.24 5.86
N GLU A 23 -21.99 -6.28 4.55
CA GLU A 23 -20.87 -7.02 3.93
C GLU A 23 -19.53 -6.34 4.27
N PHE A 24 -19.49 -5.02 4.20
CA PHE A 24 -18.33 -4.22 4.60
C PHE A 24 -17.93 -4.50 6.06
N MET A 25 -18.88 -4.41 7.00
CA MET A 25 -18.64 -4.68 8.42
C MET A 25 -18.23 -6.12 8.69
N THR A 26 -18.81 -7.08 7.98
CA THR A 26 -18.44 -8.50 8.05
C THR A 26 -17.00 -8.69 7.55
N SER A 27 -16.63 -8.05 6.45
CA SER A 27 -15.27 -8.08 5.92
C SER A 27 -14.26 -7.53 6.93
N LEU A 28 -14.54 -6.40 7.58
CA LEU A 28 -13.66 -5.81 8.60
C LEU A 28 -13.46 -6.70 9.84
N ARG A 29 -14.45 -7.53 10.16
CA ARG A 29 -14.39 -8.50 11.28
C ARG A 29 -13.71 -9.81 10.91
N THR A 30 -13.52 -10.07 9.62
CA THR A 30 -12.90 -11.30 9.11
C THR A 30 -11.37 -11.17 9.09
N ALA A 31 -10.65 -12.24 9.44
CA ALA A 31 -9.19 -12.25 9.40
C ALA A 31 -8.64 -11.91 8.00
N LEU A 32 -7.55 -11.15 7.99
CA LEU A 32 -6.89 -10.80 6.73
C LEU A 32 -6.28 -12.04 6.08
N PRO A 33 -6.54 -12.30 4.78
CA PRO A 33 -5.90 -13.41 4.07
C PRO A 33 -4.39 -13.19 3.94
N LEU A 34 -3.64 -14.29 3.80
CA LEU A 34 -2.24 -14.22 3.43
C LEU A 34 -2.13 -13.80 1.96
N THR A 35 -1.44 -12.72 1.70
CA THR A 35 -1.13 -12.28 0.34
C THR A 35 0.36 -12.16 0.14
N PHE A 36 0.80 -12.45 -1.06
CA PHE A 36 2.19 -12.32 -1.47
C PHE A 36 2.28 -12.02 -2.97
N ARG A 37 3.43 -11.54 -3.38
CA ARG A 37 3.77 -11.34 -4.79
C ARG A 37 5.14 -11.91 -5.10
N ILE A 38 5.30 -12.46 -6.29
CA ILE A 38 6.56 -12.90 -6.85
C ILE A 38 7.33 -11.65 -7.30
N ASN A 39 8.64 -11.63 -7.08
CA ASN A 39 9.51 -10.55 -7.53
C ASN A 39 9.64 -10.62 -9.07
N GLY A 40 8.93 -9.71 -9.76
CA GLY A 40 8.86 -9.68 -11.23
C GLY A 40 10.18 -9.30 -11.91
N SER A 41 11.14 -8.67 -11.18
CA SER A 41 12.48 -8.37 -11.70
C SER A 41 13.42 -9.59 -11.67
N GLY A 42 13.01 -10.69 -11.05
CA GLY A 42 13.79 -11.90 -10.97
C GLY A 42 13.78 -12.68 -12.29
N LYS A 43 14.95 -13.15 -12.75
CA LYS A 43 15.09 -13.95 -13.98
C LYS A 43 14.13 -15.15 -14.04
N PHE A 44 13.76 -15.71 -12.92
CA PHE A 44 12.92 -16.91 -12.80
C PHE A 44 11.51 -16.61 -12.31
N ALA A 45 11.03 -15.37 -12.43
CA ALA A 45 9.70 -14.98 -11.95
C ALA A 45 8.58 -15.81 -12.59
N THR A 46 8.63 -15.97 -13.91
CA THR A 46 7.68 -16.80 -14.66
C THR A 46 7.76 -18.28 -14.29
N ASP A 47 8.97 -18.84 -14.21
CA ASP A 47 9.17 -20.24 -13.82
C ASP A 47 8.63 -20.50 -12.40
N MET A 48 8.85 -19.55 -11.50
CA MET A 48 8.32 -19.65 -10.11
C MET A 48 6.79 -19.59 -10.09
N ARG A 49 6.18 -18.71 -10.89
CA ARG A 49 4.71 -18.66 -11.03
C ARG A 49 4.19 -20.00 -11.54
N ASP A 50 4.76 -20.52 -12.60
CA ASP A 50 4.33 -21.76 -13.23
C ASP A 50 4.54 -22.96 -12.29
N GLN A 51 5.62 -22.96 -11.49
CA GLN A 51 5.83 -23.97 -10.44
C GLN A 51 4.80 -23.87 -9.31
N LEU A 52 4.45 -22.64 -8.88
CA LEU A 52 3.39 -22.43 -7.88
C LEU A 52 2.06 -23.00 -8.38
N GLU A 53 1.66 -22.67 -9.59
CA GLU A 53 0.39 -23.12 -10.18
C GLU A 53 0.38 -24.63 -10.47
N GLY A 54 1.40 -25.12 -11.15
CA GLY A 54 1.44 -26.49 -11.66
C GLY A 54 1.88 -27.54 -10.64
N THR A 55 2.45 -27.15 -9.51
CA THR A 55 2.97 -28.10 -8.52
C THR A 55 2.42 -27.83 -7.13
N LEU A 56 2.71 -26.64 -6.56
CA LEU A 56 2.39 -26.36 -5.17
C LEU A 56 0.89 -26.15 -4.92
N PHE A 57 0.19 -25.58 -5.91
CA PHE A 57 -1.25 -25.33 -5.81
C PHE A 57 -2.09 -26.38 -6.54
N ALA A 58 -1.47 -27.24 -7.36
CA ALA A 58 -2.18 -28.21 -8.20
C ALA A 58 -3.16 -29.07 -7.37
N GLU A 59 -2.71 -29.61 -6.25
CA GLU A 59 -3.56 -30.42 -5.37
C GLU A 59 -4.75 -29.61 -4.81
N LEU A 60 -4.55 -28.35 -4.46
CA LEU A 60 -5.59 -27.46 -3.94
C LEU A 60 -6.54 -26.93 -5.03
N LEU A 61 -6.07 -26.85 -6.28
CA LEU A 61 -6.87 -26.41 -7.41
C LEU A 61 -7.72 -27.54 -8.00
N GLU A 62 -7.24 -28.79 -7.92
CA GLU A 62 -7.92 -29.97 -8.46
C GLU A 62 -8.90 -30.61 -7.48
N GLN A 63 -8.65 -30.48 -6.18
CA GLN A 63 -9.43 -31.12 -5.14
C GLN A 63 -10.00 -30.10 -4.15
N SER A 64 -11.30 -30.16 -3.87
CA SER A 64 -11.91 -29.42 -2.75
C SER A 64 -11.41 -30.00 -1.43
N LEU A 65 -10.39 -29.37 -0.84
CA LEU A 65 -9.93 -29.73 0.50
C LEU A 65 -10.92 -29.24 1.56
N ARG A 66 -11.16 -30.08 2.55
CA ARG A 66 -11.99 -29.71 3.72
C ARG A 66 -11.17 -29.76 4.99
N ASP A 67 -11.41 -28.83 5.85
CA ASP A 67 -10.88 -28.81 7.21
C ASP A 67 -11.51 -29.97 8.00
N GLU A 68 -10.69 -30.87 8.54
CA GLU A 68 -11.17 -32.07 9.23
C GLU A 68 -12.00 -31.79 10.49
N GLU A 69 -11.73 -30.68 11.18
CA GLU A 69 -12.46 -30.30 12.39
C GLU A 69 -13.75 -29.51 12.09
N THR A 70 -13.68 -28.56 11.20
CA THR A 70 -14.79 -27.64 10.92
C THR A 70 -15.67 -28.10 9.77
N GLN A 71 -15.22 -29.09 8.96
CA GLN A 71 -15.82 -29.50 7.71
C GLN A 71 -15.98 -28.40 6.68
N ALA A 72 -15.43 -27.22 6.96
CA ALA A 72 -15.44 -26.09 6.05
C ALA A 72 -14.55 -26.37 4.83
N GLU A 73 -15.03 -25.97 3.67
CA GLU A 73 -14.23 -26.02 2.44
C GLU A 73 -13.06 -25.04 2.54
N ILE A 74 -11.88 -25.47 2.15
CA ILE A 74 -10.67 -24.67 2.11
C ILE A 74 -10.53 -24.10 0.69
N PRO A 75 -10.70 -22.80 0.52
CA PRO A 75 -10.64 -22.21 -0.80
C PRO A 75 -9.21 -22.31 -1.37
N PRO A 76 -9.07 -22.62 -2.67
CA PRO A 76 -7.76 -22.67 -3.30
C PRO A 76 -7.12 -21.25 -3.33
N PRO A 77 -5.77 -21.16 -3.48
CA PRO A 77 -5.11 -19.91 -3.73
C PRO A 77 -5.68 -19.22 -4.98
N LYS A 78 -5.85 -17.90 -4.91
CA LYS A 78 -6.37 -17.12 -6.03
C LYS A 78 -5.35 -16.08 -6.46
N PRO A 79 -5.09 -15.92 -7.78
CA PRO A 79 -4.34 -14.79 -8.26
C PRO A 79 -5.14 -13.50 -8.01
N LEU A 80 -4.45 -12.41 -7.72
CA LEU A 80 -5.06 -11.08 -7.70
C LEU A 80 -5.25 -10.64 -9.16
N ALA A 81 -6.49 -10.58 -9.62
CA ALA A 81 -6.82 -10.34 -11.03
C ALA A 81 -6.20 -9.05 -11.57
N TRP A 82 -6.17 -8.00 -10.75
CA TRP A 82 -5.63 -6.71 -11.10
C TRP A 82 -4.08 -6.63 -11.07
N TYR A 83 -3.40 -7.64 -10.49
CA TYR A 83 -1.94 -7.65 -10.47
C TYR A 83 -1.38 -8.24 -11.77
N PRO A 84 -0.47 -7.52 -12.47
CA PRO A 84 0.03 -7.96 -13.76
C PRO A 84 0.66 -9.36 -13.75
N GLU A 85 0.56 -10.07 -14.87
CA GLU A 85 1.22 -11.35 -15.14
C GLU A 85 0.91 -12.46 -14.13
N ARG A 86 -0.15 -12.31 -13.33
CA ARG A 86 -0.53 -13.25 -12.25
C ARG A 86 0.59 -13.48 -11.23
N LEU A 87 1.41 -12.45 -10.99
CA LEU A 87 2.53 -12.55 -10.05
C LEU A 87 2.13 -12.33 -8.58
N ALA A 88 0.88 -11.96 -8.29
CA ALA A 88 0.41 -11.83 -6.92
C ALA A 88 -0.77 -12.75 -6.60
N TRP A 89 -0.78 -13.28 -5.37
CA TRP A 89 -1.68 -14.33 -4.94
C TRP A 89 -2.27 -14.05 -3.56
N GLN A 90 -3.47 -14.57 -3.36
CA GLN A 90 -4.18 -14.56 -2.09
C GLN A 90 -4.50 -15.98 -1.63
N CYS A 91 -4.19 -16.28 -0.37
CA CYS A 91 -4.49 -17.54 0.31
C CYS A 91 -5.34 -17.24 1.55
N SER A 92 -6.57 -17.75 1.60
CA SER A 92 -7.51 -17.49 2.70
C SER A 92 -7.47 -18.61 3.74
N TYR A 93 -6.29 -18.83 4.35
CA TYR A 93 -6.06 -19.88 5.34
C TYR A 93 -5.95 -19.31 6.75
N THR A 94 -6.54 -19.99 7.71
CA THR A 94 -6.37 -19.67 9.13
C THR A 94 -5.01 -20.18 9.64
N ARG A 95 -4.51 -19.57 10.72
CA ARG A 95 -3.27 -20.03 11.38
C ARG A 95 -3.39 -21.48 11.89
N SER A 96 -4.59 -21.88 12.26
CA SER A 96 -4.87 -23.26 12.73
C SER A 96 -4.74 -24.24 11.56
N GLN A 97 -5.35 -23.96 10.41
CA GLN A 97 -5.26 -24.78 9.20
C GLN A 97 -3.82 -24.95 8.72
N LEU A 98 -3.06 -23.82 8.68
CA LEU A 98 -1.64 -23.84 8.29
C LEU A 98 -0.76 -24.73 9.19
N ARG A 99 -1.15 -24.95 10.44
CA ARG A 99 -0.38 -25.79 11.37
C ARG A 99 -0.78 -27.25 11.34
N ARG A 100 -2.05 -27.56 11.01
CA ARG A 100 -2.61 -28.91 11.10
C ARG A 100 -2.53 -29.67 9.78
N MET A 101 -2.60 -28.96 8.66
CA MET A 101 -2.64 -29.57 7.34
C MET A 101 -1.26 -29.54 6.66
N PRO A 102 -0.63 -30.73 6.44
CA PRO A 102 0.73 -30.79 5.88
C PRO A 102 0.88 -30.09 4.52
N VAL A 103 -0.14 -30.19 3.66
CA VAL A 103 -0.15 -29.51 2.34
C VAL A 103 -0.06 -27.99 2.49
N LEU A 104 -0.87 -27.42 3.39
CA LEU A 104 -0.86 -25.97 3.64
C LEU A 104 0.43 -25.52 4.33
N GLN A 105 0.99 -26.35 5.21
CA GLN A 105 2.27 -26.09 5.85
C GLN A 105 3.41 -26.03 4.82
N GLY A 106 3.45 -27.00 3.88
CA GLY A 106 4.44 -27.01 2.80
C GLY A 106 4.41 -25.74 1.94
N ILE A 107 3.21 -25.28 1.58
CA ILE A 107 3.01 -24.01 0.86
C ILE A 107 3.52 -22.82 1.69
N PHE A 108 3.15 -22.76 2.97
CA PHE A 108 3.57 -21.69 3.86
C PHE A 108 5.09 -21.63 4.04
N ASP A 109 5.73 -22.77 4.22
CA ASP A 109 7.19 -22.88 4.36
C ASP A 109 7.90 -22.49 3.06
N PHE A 110 7.37 -22.89 1.91
CA PHE A 110 7.87 -22.43 0.61
C PHE A 110 7.80 -20.89 0.50
N ILE A 111 6.63 -20.29 0.75
CA ILE A 111 6.44 -18.83 0.68
C ILE A 111 7.38 -18.13 1.65
N LYS A 112 7.56 -18.65 2.86
CA LYS A 112 8.47 -18.11 3.87
C LYS A 112 9.92 -18.13 3.39
N ASN A 113 10.41 -19.23 2.89
CA ASN A 113 11.78 -19.39 2.41
C ASN A 113 12.03 -18.52 1.17
N ALA A 114 11.11 -18.50 0.22
CA ALA A 114 11.20 -17.64 -0.96
C ALA A 114 11.14 -16.15 -0.62
N ASN A 115 10.42 -15.78 0.45
CA ASN A 115 10.42 -14.42 0.97
C ASN A 115 11.77 -14.03 1.62
N GLU A 116 12.44 -14.94 2.29
CA GLU A 116 13.79 -14.71 2.84
C GLU A 116 14.83 -14.52 1.74
N LEU A 117 14.67 -15.24 0.63
CA LEU A 117 15.52 -15.13 -0.56
C LEU A 117 15.21 -13.88 -1.43
N GLY A 118 14.13 -13.17 -1.17
CA GLY A 118 13.70 -12.02 -1.97
C GLY A 118 12.99 -12.37 -3.30
N SER A 119 12.78 -13.65 -3.57
CA SER A 119 12.05 -14.09 -4.77
C SER A 119 10.53 -13.91 -4.63
N ILE A 120 10.03 -13.88 -3.41
CA ILE A 120 8.64 -13.55 -3.05
C ILE A 120 8.67 -12.43 -2.01
N SER A 121 7.66 -11.55 -2.06
CA SER A 121 7.39 -10.56 -1.02
C SER A 121 6.02 -10.79 -0.42
N ARG A 122 5.97 -11.03 0.90
CA ARG A 122 4.72 -11.08 1.65
C ARG A 122 4.27 -9.63 1.90
N GLN A 123 3.18 -9.26 1.28
CA GLN A 123 2.65 -7.90 1.32
C GLN A 123 1.12 -7.96 1.28
N GLU A 124 0.46 -7.08 2.02
CA GLU A 124 -0.99 -6.93 1.95
C GLU A 124 -1.42 -6.44 0.57
N ALA A 125 -2.49 -7.01 0.01
CA ALA A 125 -2.92 -6.74 -1.36
C ALA A 125 -3.10 -5.24 -1.64
N VAL A 126 -3.83 -4.53 -0.76
CA VAL A 126 -4.05 -3.08 -0.90
C VAL A 126 -2.76 -2.26 -0.82
N SER A 127 -1.76 -2.74 -0.08
CA SER A 127 -0.45 -2.09 0.02
C SER A 127 0.39 -2.22 -1.26
N MET A 128 0.01 -3.15 -2.17
CA MET A 128 0.68 -3.31 -3.46
C MET A 128 0.21 -2.27 -4.50
N ILE A 129 -0.89 -1.56 -4.26
CA ILE A 129 -1.54 -0.67 -5.23
C ILE A 129 -0.75 0.64 -5.48
N PRO A 130 -0.37 1.43 -4.45
CA PRO A 130 0.24 2.74 -4.66
C PRO A 130 1.50 2.75 -5.55
N PRO A 131 2.44 1.76 -5.46
CA PRO A 131 3.61 1.73 -6.33
C PRO A 131 3.31 1.58 -7.84
N PHE A 132 2.13 1.06 -8.21
CA PHE A 132 1.74 0.99 -9.62
C PHE A 132 1.51 2.37 -10.22
N PHE A 133 0.95 3.28 -9.45
CA PHE A 133 0.58 4.62 -9.91
C PHE A 133 1.76 5.61 -9.95
N LEU A 134 2.96 5.21 -9.54
CA LEU A 134 4.18 6.03 -9.68
C LEU A 134 4.74 6.08 -11.09
N ASP A 135 4.27 5.22 -12.00
CA ASP A 135 4.83 5.07 -13.35
C ASP A 135 6.36 4.93 -13.34
N THR A 136 6.86 4.02 -12.50
CA THR A 136 8.29 3.84 -12.25
C THR A 136 9.03 3.45 -13.52
N GLN A 137 10.08 4.22 -13.88
CA GLN A 137 10.96 3.96 -15.01
C GLN A 137 12.40 3.70 -14.53
N PRO A 138 13.24 2.93 -15.28
CA PRO A 138 14.60 2.59 -14.85
C PRO A 138 15.53 3.80 -14.62
N HIS A 139 15.21 4.95 -15.17
CA HIS A 139 16.02 6.19 -15.05
C HIS A 139 15.46 7.18 -14.01
N HIS A 140 14.30 6.89 -13.41
CA HIS A 140 13.64 7.78 -12.47
C HIS A 140 14.38 7.89 -11.13
N ARG A 141 14.37 9.08 -10.57
CA ARG A 141 14.72 9.37 -9.19
C ARG A 141 13.43 9.37 -8.38
N ILE A 142 13.31 8.46 -7.45
CA ILE A 142 12.06 8.24 -6.72
C ILE A 142 12.29 8.47 -5.23
N LEU A 143 11.39 9.19 -4.58
CA LEU A 143 11.37 9.37 -3.12
C LEU A 143 10.16 8.67 -2.52
N ASP A 144 10.41 7.75 -1.59
CA ASP A 144 9.40 7.17 -0.69
C ASP A 144 9.52 7.88 0.66
N MET A 145 8.57 8.78 0.97
CA MET A 145 8.71 9.75 2.07
C MET A 145 8.52 9.13 3.46
N CYS A 146 7.76 8.02 3.57
CA CYS A 146 7.45 7.35 4.83
C CYS A 146 7.56 5.82 4.65
N ALA A 147 8.74 5.37 4.26
CA ALA A 147 8.98 4.10 3.59
C ALA A 147 8.83 2.84 4.47
N SER A 148 9.08 2.94 5.79
CA SER A 148 9.14 1.76 6.64
C SER A 148 7.76 1.08 6.81
N PRO A 149 7.73 -0.25 6.74
CA PRO A 149 8.80 -1.24 6.80
C PRO A 149 9.51 -1.58 5.48
N GLY A 150 9.17 -0.94 4.35
CA GLY A 150 9.88 -1.10 3.08
C GLY A 150 9.19 -1.95 2.01
N SER A 151 7.95 -2.40 2.24
CA SER A 151 7.25 -3.26 1.27
C SER A 151 6.95 -2.53 -0.04
N LYS A 152 6.54 -1.26 0.02
CA LYS A 152 6.31 -0.42 -1.16
C LYS A 152 7.63 -0.02 -1.82
N THR A 153 8.63 0.36 -1.03
CA THR A 153 10.00 0.63 -1.52
C THR A 153 10.56 -0.56 -2.30
N PHE A 154 10.43 -1.79 -1.74
CA PHE A 154 10.87 -3.01 -2.40
C PHE A 154 10.16 -3.21 -3.76
N GLN A 155 8.86 -2.95 -3.81
CA GLN A 155 8.08 -3.04 -5.06
C GLN A 155 8.49 -1.96 -6.08
N ILE A 156 8.83 -0.74 -5.64
CA ILE A 156 9.36 0.31 -6.52
C ILE A 156 10.70 -0.14 -7.12
N LEU A 157 11.59 -0.71 -6.30
CA LEU A 157 12.87 -1.25 -6.78
C LEU A 157 12.66 -2.36 -7.82
N GLU A 158 11.75 -3.30 -7.57
CA GLU A 158 11.42 -4.35 -8.55
C GLU A 158 10.95 -3.75 -9.88
N ARG A 159 10.05 -2.78 -9.84
CA ARG A 159 9.55 -2.14 -11.06
C ARG A 159 10.64 -1.37 -11.80
N MET A 160 11.57 -0.74 -11.07
CA MET A 160 12.72 -0.07 -11.65
C MET A 160 13.67 -1.05 -12.37
N HIS A 161 13.74 -2.29 -11.89
CA HIS A 161 14.56 -3.36 -12.47
C HIS A 161 13.75 -4.28 -13.42
N GLY A 162 12.48 -4.01 -13.68
CA GLY A 162 11.58 -4.92 -14.42
C GLY A 162 12.05 -5.31 -15.83
N ASP A 163 12.80 -4.43 -16.49
CA ASP A 163 13.36 -4.69 -17.83
C ASP A 163 14.77 -5.30 -17.78
N PHE A 164 15.27 -5.65 -16.58
CA PHE A 164 16.63 -6.17 -16.42
C PHE A 164 16.64 -7.69 -16.66
N ASP A 165 17.09 -8.10 -17.84
CA ASP A 165 17.22 -9.51 -18.25
C ASP A 165 18.56 -10.18 -17.85
N GLY A 166 19.38 -9.47 -17.06
CA GLY A 166 20.73 -9.90 -16.68
C GLY A 166 21.82 -9.56 -17.71
N THR A 167 21.45 -9.05 -18.88
CA THR A 167 22.37 -8.64 -19.96
C THR A 167 22.28 -7.16 -20.26
N SER A 168 21.14 -6.53 -19.94
CA SER A 168 20.90 -5.10 -20.10
C SER A 168 21.64 -4.27 -19.03
N LYS A 169 21.69 -2.96 -19.24
CA LYS A 169 22.32 -2.03 -18.29
C LYS A 169 21.48 -1.94 -17.02
N LEU A 170 22.13 -1.85 -15.87
CA LEU A 170 21.50 -1.54 -14.60
C LEU A 170 20.70 -0.22 -14.70
N PRO A 171 19.62 -0.07 -13.91
CA PRO A 171 18.91 1.20 -13.80
C PRO A 171 19.87 2.36 -13.53
N THR A 172 19.65 3.48 -14.20
CA THR A 172 20.43 4.71 -13.99
C THR A 172 19.81 5.62 -12.94
N GLY A 173 18.54 5.37 -12.60
CA GLY A 173 17.82 6.01 -11.53
C GLY A 173 18.11 5.40 -10.16
N PHE A 174 17.44 5.92 -9.14
CA PHE A 174 17.57 5.43 -7.77
C PHE A 174 16.32 5.71 -6.95
N VAL A 175 16.17 4.98 -5.87
CA VAL A 175 15.11 5.16 -4.86
C VAL A 175 15.73 5.70 -3.58
N VAL A 176 15.20 6.79 -3.08
CA VAL A 176 15.44 7.27 -1.71
C VAL A 176 14.27 6.85 -0.85
N ALA A 177 14.54 6.04 0.15
CA ALA A 177 13.56 5.56 1.10
C ALA A 177 13.79 6.23 2.46
N ASN A 178 12.85 7.08 2.87
CA ASN A 178 12.96 7.88 4.09
C ASN A 178 12.01 7.39 5.18
N ASP A 179 12.43 7.46 6.42
CA ASP A 179 11.54 7.34 7.59
C ASP A 179 12.06 8.21 8.74
N VAL A 180 11.15 8.73 9.56
CA VAL A 180 11.50 9.61 10.70
C VAL A 180 12.12 8.83 11.86
N ASP A 181 11.76 7.57 12.05
CA ASP A 181 12.22 6.74 13.15
C ASP A 181 13.45 5.91 12.76
N LEU A 182 14.56 6.10 13.45
CA LEU A 182 15.81 5.39 13.19
C LEU A 182 15.68 3.86 13.30
N LYS A 183 14.87 3.36 14.25
CA LYS A 183 14.64 1.91 14.39
C LYS A 183 13.85 1.38 13.19
N ARG A 184 12.92 2.17 12.69
CA ARG A 184 12.17 1.86 11.48
C ARG A 184 13.06 1.92 10.23
N CYS A 185 14.02 2.86 10.15
CA CYS A 185 15.05 2.88 9.10
C CYS A 185 15.91 1.62 9.10
N ASN A 186 16.30 1.12 10.28
CA ASN A 186 17.03 -0.15 10.41
C ASN A 186 16.19 -1.34 9.92
N LEU A 187 14.89 -1.37 10.26
CA LEU A 187 13.97 -2.39 9.77
C LEU A 187 13.81 -2.30 8.24
N LEU A 188 13.63 -1.10 7.69
CA LEU A 188 13.57 -0.80 6.27
C LEU A 188 14.81 -1.34 5.54
N THR A 189 16.01 -1.01 6.02
CA THR A 189 17.28 -1.50 5.49
C THR A 189 17.36 -3.03 5.52
N HIS A 190 16.95 -3.65 6.63
CA HIS A 190 16.92 -5.11 6.74
C HIS A 190 15.96 -5.76 5.76
N GLN A 191 14.76 -5.19 5.59
CA GLN A 191 13.74 -5.73 4.68
C GLN A 191 14.13 -5.54 3.22
N THR A 192 14.69 -4.40 2.85
CA THR A 192 15.04 -4.08 1.46
C THR A 192 16.38 -4.69 1.02
N LYS A 193 17.23 -5.13 1.97
CA LYS A 193 18.50 -5.83 1.67
C LYS A 193 18.30 -7.02 0.72
N ARG A 194 17.14 -7.68 0.79
CA ARG A 194 16.80 -8.82 -0.07
C ARG A 194 16.67 -8.45 -1.56
N ALA A 195 16.39 -7.17 -1.86
CA ALA A 195 16.37 -6.67 -3.24
C ALA A 195 17.76 -6.67 -3.88
N ASN A 196 18.82 -6.64 -3.04
CA ASN A 196 20.23 -6.60 -3.46
C ASN A 196 20.47 -5.55 -4.57
N SER A 197 19.80 -4.40 -4.47
CA SER A 197 19.85 -3.34 -5.46
C SER A 197 20.86 -2.26 -5.06
N PRO A 198 21.79 -1.86 -5.93
CA PRO A 198 22.69 -0.75 -5.68
C PRO A 198 22.03 0.63 -5.79
N THR A 199 20.76 0.68 -6.23
CA THR A 199 20.03 1.93 -6.50
C THR A 199 19.15 2.37 -5.34
N LEU A 200 19.36 1.85 -4.12
CA LEU A 200 18.62 2.22 -2.92
C LEU A 200 19.47 3.06 -1.96
N LEU A 201 18.89 4.18 -1.53
CA LEU A 201 19.42 5.03 -0.47
C LEU A 201 18.41 5.10 0.67
N VAL A 202 18.82 4.85 1.90
CA VAL A 202 17.95 5.01 3.08
C VAL A 202 18.35 6.27 3.83
N THR A 203 17.35 7.10 4.15
CA THR A 203 17.53 8.37 4.87
C THR A 203 16.65 8.40 6.11
N ASN A 204 17.07 9.20 7.11
CA ASN A 204 16.31 9.37 8.35
C ASN A 204 16.04 10.85 8.59
N HIS A 205 14.87 11.30 8.12
CA HIS A 205 14.41 12.69 8.24
C HIS A 205 12.90 12.73 8.51
N GLU A 206 12.45 13.80 9.15
CA GLU A 206 11.04 14.16 9.17
C GLU A 206 10.58 14.48 7.74
N ALA A 207 9.58 13.75 7.25
CA ALA A 207 9.14 13.86 5.86
C ALA A 207 8.66 15.28 5.49
N GLN A 208 7.93 15.94 6.39
CA GLN A 208 7.46 17.32 6.18
C GLN A 208 8.59 18.37 6.12
N ASN A 209 9.79 18.01 6.59
CA ASN A 209 11.00 18.85 6.60
C ASN A 209 12.12 18.24 5.75
N TYR A 210 11.78 17.32 4.85
CA TYR A 210 12.79 16.63 4.04
C TYR A 210 13.67 17.64 3.29
N PRO A 211 15.02 17.53 3.34
CA PRO A 211 15.93 18.53 2.79
C PRO A 211 15.90 18.56 1.25
N ILE A 212 16.23 19.71 0.68
CA ILE A 212 16.57 19.81 -0.74
C ILE A 212 17.93 19.13 -0.94
N ILE A 213 17.97 18.14 -1.80
CA ILE A 213 19.22 17.46 -2.16
C ILE A 213 19.93 18.31 -3.22
N LYS A 214 21.21 18.59 -2.99
CA LYS A 214 22.06 19.31 -3.95
C LYS A 214 23.21 18.40 -4.40
N GLY A 215 23.44 18.40 -5.70
CA GLY A 215 24.59 17.76 -6.28
C GLY A 215 25.91 18.52 -6.03
N PRO A 216 27.05 17.93 -6.42
CA PRO A 216 28.39 18.49 -6.16
C PRO A 216 28.63 19.88 -6.77
N ARG A 217 27.87 20.26 -7.80
CA ARG A 217 27.94 21.56 -8.48
C ARG A 217 26.86 22.53 -8.01
N GLY A 218 26.07 22.17 -6.97
CA GLY A 218 24.96 22.97 -6.46
C GLY A 218 23.65 22.82 -7.20
N GLU A 219 23.57 21.94 -8.21
CA GLU A 219 22.33 21.59 -8.88
C GLU A 219 21.32 20.96 -7.91
N VAL A 220 20.05 21.36 -8.01
CA VAL A 220 18.98 20.77 -7.22
C VAL A 220 18.57 19.43 -7.83
N PHE A 221 18.44 18.43 -6.98
CA PHE A 221 17.90 17.13 -7.39
C PHE A 221 16.41 17.11 -7.12
N ASP A 222 15.61 17.26 -8.18
CA ASP A 222 14.18 17.01 -8.14
C ASP A 222 13.91 15.52 -8.39
N PHE A 223 12.80 15.04 -7.87
CA PHE A 223 12.37 13.65 -8.04
C PHE A 223 11.38 13.53 -9.20
N ASP A 224 11.53 12.51 -10.03
CA ASP A 224 10.61 12.19 -11.12
C ASP A 224 9.29 11.62 -10.59
N ALA A 225 9.32 10.90 -9.47
CA ALA A 225 8.14 10.38 -8.79
C ALA A 225 8.31 10.37 -7.27
N ILE A 226 7.21 10.63 -6.54
CA ILE A 226 7.21 10.67 -5.08
C ILE A 226 6.03 9.86 -4.53
N LEU A 227 6.31 8.97 -3.58
CA LEU A 227 5.31 8.25 -2.81
C LEU A 227 5.16 8.90 -1.43
N CYS A 228 3.95 9.37 -1.14
CA CYS A 228 3.52 9.86 0.17
C CYS A 228 2.57 8.85 0.81
N ASP A 229 3.11 7.69 1.25
CA ASP A 229 2.35 6.71 2.06
C ASP A 229 2.40 7.18 3.53
N VAL A 230 1.56 8.14 3.84
CA VAL A 230 1.70 8.95 5.07
C VAL A 230 1.24 8.23 6.34
N PRO A 231 1.76 8.62 7.54
CA PRO A 231 1.21 8.14 8.79
C PRO A 231 -0.26 8.53 8.91
N CYS A 232 -1.12 7.58 9.31
CA CYS A 232 -2.56 7.74 9.38
C CYS A 232 -3.15 6.99 10.57
N SER A 233 -4.46 7.14 10.82
CA SER A 233 -5.19 6.43 11.89
C SER A 233 -5.15 4.90 11.72
N GLY A 234 -4.99 4.43 10.48
CA GLY A 234 -4.84 3.02 10.15
C GLY A 234 -6.11 2.20 10.32
N ASP A 235 -7.27 2.82 10.34
CA ASP A 235 -8.54 2.17 10.66
C ASP A 235 -9.04 1.20 9.57
N ALA A 236 -8.56 1.30 8.34
CA ALA A 236 -8.75 0.25 7.33
C ALA A 236 -7.96 -1.05 7.66
N THR A 237 -7.07 -1.03 8.64
CA THR A 237 -6.25 -2.20 9.01
C THR A 237 -6.81 -3.01 10.18
N MET A 238 -8.06 -2.82 10.58
CA MET A 238 -8.72 -3.54 11.70
C MET A 238 -8.65 -5.06 11.55
N ARG A 239 -8.66 -5.58 10.33
CA ARG A 239 -8.48 -7.01 10.03
C ARG A 239 -7.10 -7.55 10.47
N LYS A 240 -6.08 -6.69 10.46
CA LYS A 240 -4.69 -6.99 10.82
C LYS A 240 -4.39 -6.64 12.27
N ALA A 241 -4.98 -5.56 12.77
CA ALA A 241 -4.78 -5.00 14.10
C ALA A 241 -6.14 -4.81 14.81
N PRO A 242 -6.73 -5.89 15.35
CA PRO A 242 -8.06 -5.86 15.98
C PRO A 242 -8.18 -4.95 17.21
N ASP A 243 -7.06 -4.56 17.82
CA ASP A 243 -7.03 -3.59 18.91
C ASP A 243 -7.55 -2.21 18.50
N ILE A 244 -7.53 -1.88 17.21
CA ILE A 244 -8.11 -0.64 16.68
C ILE A 244 -9.60 -0.53 17.01
N TRP A 245 -10.35 -1.63 17.00
CA TRP A 245 -11.77 -1.63 17.39
C TRP A 245 -12.03 -0.99 18.76
N ASN A 246 -11.11 -1.18 19.70
CA ASN A 246 -11.26 -0.68 21.08
C ASN A 246 -10.80 0.76 21.26
N ARG A 247 -9.90 1.25 20.42
CA ARG A 247 -9.25 2.57 20.58
C ARG A 247 -9.68 3.60 19.54
N TRP A 248 -10.43 3.18 18.53
CA TRP A 248 -10.85 4.08 17.47
C TRP A 248 -11.88 5.10 17.96
N VAL A 249 -11.66 6.35 17.61
CA VAL A 249 -12.59 7.46 17.83
C VAL A 249 -12.60 8.39 16.61
N PRO A 250 -13.71 9.10 16.32
CA PRO A 250 -13.82 9.96 15.13
C PRO A 250 -12.71 11.01 15.00
N GLY A 251 -12.21 11.53 16.11
CA GLY A 251 -11.16 12.56 16.14
C GLY A 251 -9.75 12.09 15.77
N ASN A 252 -9.51 10.78 15.59
CA ASN A 252 -8.16 10.28 15.27
C ASN A 252 -7.61 10.88 13.97
N GLY A 253 -8.44 10.99 12.93
CA GLY A 253 -8.04 11.57 11.65
C GLY A 253 -7.75 13.06 11.73
N ASN A 254 -8.55 13.83 12.47
CA ASN A 254 -8.35 15.26 12.63
C ASN A 254 -6.96 15.62 13.16
N GLY A 255 -6.43 14.80 14.09
CA GLY A 255 -5.10 15.03 14.66
C GLY A 255 -3.95 14.81 13.69
N LEU A 256 -4.17 14.07 12.61
CA LEU A 256 -3.14 13.70 11.63
C LEU A 256 -3.21 14.54 10.35
N HIS A 257 -4.35 15.10 10.00
CA HIS A 257 -4.58 15.86 8.77
C HIS A 257 -3.50 16.92 8.50
N ALA A 258 -3.19 17.76 9.50
CA ALA A 258 -2.21 18.83 9.32
C ALA A 258 -0.80 18.31 9.04
N LEU A 259 -0.41 17.17 9.63
CA LEU A 259 0.89 16.54 9.35
C LEU A 259 0.89 15.92 7.95
N GLN A 260 -0.17 15.23 7.59
CA GLN A 260 -0.34 14.60 6.28
C GLN A 260 -0.26 15.63 5.16
N LEU A 261 -0.97 16.76 5.30
CA LEU A 261 -0.91 17.86 4.36
C LEU A 261 0.51 18.46 4.24
N LYS A 262 1.23 18.66 5.36
CA LYS A 262 2.61 19.14 5.34
C LYS A 262 3.54 18.18 4.60
N ILE A 263 3.39 16.85 4.81
CA ILE A 263 4.19 15.84 4.10
C ILE A 263 3.89 15.88 2.60
N ALA A 264 2.61 15.91 2.22
CA ALA A 264 2.21 15.95 0.82
C ALA A 264 2.68 17.25 0.13
N THR A 265 2.56 18.40 0.80
CA THR A 265 3.08 19.68 0.30
C THR A 265 4.60 19.62 0.10
N ARG A 266 5.33 19.07 1.09
CA ARG A 266 6.78 18.92 0.96
C ARG A 266 7.14 17.97 -0.20
N GLY A 267 6.39 16.90 -0.39
CA GLY A 267 6.54 16.03 -1.56
C GLY A 267 6.36 16.81 -2.87
N ALA A 268 5.31 17.61 -2.97
CA ALA A 268 5.06 18.44 -4.16
C ALA A 268 6.19 19.43 -4.44
N GLU A 269 6.77 20.07 -3.41
CA GLU A 269 7.92 20.98 -3.55
C GLU A 269 9.21 20.31 -4.05
N LEU A 270 9.35 19.00 -3.83
CA LEU A 270 10.51 18.22 -4.25
C LEU A 270 10.29 17.51 -5.59
N LEU A 271 9.07 17.59 -6.13
CA LEU A 271 8.68 16.96 -7.37
C LEU A 271 9.14 17.78 -8.57
N LYS A 272 9.69 17.12 -9.56
CA LYS A 272 10.02 17.71 -10.85
C LYS A 272 8.76 18.13 -11.60
N VAL A 273 8.84 19.19 -12.38
CA VAL A 273 7.75 19.56 -13.31
C VAL A 273 7.48 18.40 -14.27
N GLY A 274 6.21 17.98 -14.36
CA GLY A 274 5.78 16.80 -15.10
C GLY A 274 6.01 15.48 -14.36
N GLY A 275 6.49 15.52 -13.11
CA GLY A 275 6.62 14.35 -12.24
C GLY A 275 5.29 13.90 -11.64
N ARG A 276 5.26 12.74 -11.01
CA ARG A 276 4.07 12.10 -10.45
C ARG A 276 4.19 11.94 -8.93
N LEU A 277 3.20 12.45 -8.18
CA LEU A 277 3.07 12.25 -6.74
C LEU A 277 1.91 11.29 -6.47
N VAL A 278 2.16 10.24 -5.70
CA VAL A 278 1.12 9.33 -5.22
C VAL A 278 0.95 9.53 -3.73
N TYR A 279 -0.25 9.94 -3.33
CA TYR A 279 -0.66 10.04 -1.93
C TYR A 279 -1.45 8.79 -1.54
N SER A 280 -1.11 8.16 -0.44
CA SER A 280 -1.81 6.98 0.06
C SER A 280 -1.85 6.92 1.58
N THR A 281 -2.92 6.29 2.09
CA THR A 281 -3.09 5.97 3.51
C THR A 281 -3.65 4.56 3.68
N CYS A 282 -3.60 4.03 4.88
CA CYS A 282 -4.39 2.88 5.28
C CYS A 282 -5.57 3.30 6.18
N SER A 283 -6.16 4.46 5.91
CA SER A 283 -7.36 4.99 6.56
C SER A 283 -8.54 5.00 5.60
N LEU A 284 -9.74 4.81 6.15
CA LEU A 284 -11.03 4.98 5.47
C LEU A 284 -11.54 6.43 5.59
N ASN A 285 -10.88 7.24 6.41
CA ASN A 285 -11.37 8.55 6.82
C ASN A 285 -11.14 9.61 5.72
N PRO A 286 -12.18 10.24 5.18
CA PRO A 286 -12.04 11.28 4.17
C PRO A 286 -11.25 12.50 4.65
N ILE A 287 -11.19 12.76 5.96
CA ILE A 287 -10.37 13.83 6.52
C ILE A 287 -8.88 13.58 6.32
N GLU A 288 -8.46 12.30 6.26
CA GLU A 288 -7.09 11.89 6.03
C GLU A 288 -6.78 11.63 4.55
N ASN A 289 -7.80 11.55 3.69
CA ASN A 289 -7.71 11.23 2.27
C ASN A 289 -8.12 12.43 1.41
N GLU A 290 -9.40 12.52 1.07
CA GLU A 290 -9.94 13.53 0.14
C GLU A 290 -9.68 14.97 0.62
N ALA A 291 -9.84 15.23 1.92
CA ALA A 291 -9.61 16.55 2.49
C ALA A 291 -8.13 16.99 2.39
N VAL A 292 -7.18 16.07 2.53
CA VAL A 292 -5.75 16.36 2.36
C VAL A 292 -5.45 16.66 0.90
N VAL A 293 -5.96 15.86 -0.03
CA VAL A 293 -5.75 16.04 -1.48
C VAL A 293 -6.37 17.35 -1.95
N ALA A 294 -7.58 17.67 -1.52
CA ALA A 294 -8.27 18.92 -1.84
C ALA A 294 -7.48 20.14 -1.34
N ALA A 295 -7.01 20.10 -0.09
CA ALA A 295 -6.19 21.18 0.48
C ALA A 295 -4.84 21.34 -0.24
N LEU A 296 -4.20 20.23 -0.64
CA LEU A 296 -2.96 20.23 -1.42
C LEU A 296 -3.16 20.87 -2.80
N LEU A 297 -4.21 20.48 -3.52
CA LEU A 297 -4.55 21.03 -4.84
C LEU A 297 -4.83 22.53 -4.75
N LYS A 298 -5.64 22.95 -3.78
CA LYS A 298 -5.91 24.38 -3.52
C LYS A 298 -4.64 25.16 -3.22
N GLY A 299 -3.80 24.65 -2.32
CA GLY A 299 -2.55 25.29 -1.92
C GLY A 299 -1.51 25.38 -3.05
N SER A 300 -1.62 24.51 -4.05
CA SER A 300 -0.71 24.51 -5.20
C SER A 300 -0.96 25.64 -6.21
N ASN A 301 -2.08 26.36 -6.12
CA ASN A 301 -2.45 27.43 -7.05
C ASN A 301 -2.38 27.01 -8.53
N GLY A 302 -2.80 25.78 -8.84
CA GLY A 302 -2.80 25.23 -10.20
C GLY A 302 -1.48 24.62 -10.66
N ALA A 303 -0.47 24.51 -9.79
CA ALA A 303 0.77 23.81 -10.10
C ALA A 303 0.64 22.29 -10.06
N LEU A 304 -0.41 21.75 -9.42
CA LEU A 304 -0.75 20.33 -9.38
C LEU A 304 -2.11 20.10 -10.01
N GLU A 305 -2.25 18.98 -10.67
CA GLU A 305 -3.53 18.46 -11.19
C GLU A 305 -3.78 17.05 -10.71
N LEU A 306 -5.05 16.71 -10.49
CA LEU A 306 -5.46 15.35 -10.13
C LEU A 306 -5.50 14.49 -11.39
N MET A 307 -4.81 13.35 -11.34
CA MET A 307 -4.68 12.41 -12.45
C MET A 307 -5.70 11.26 -12.28
N ASP A 308 -6.53 11.04 -13.28
CA ASP A 308 -7.39 9.85 -13.32
C ASP A 308 -6.56 8.62 -13.73
N VAL A 309 -6.34 7.74 -12.76
CA VAL A 309 -5.59 6.48 -12.93
C VAL A 309 -6.52 5.24 -12.91
N SER A 310 -7.83 5.42 -12.97
CA SER A 310 -8.83 4.35 -12.87
C SER A 310 -8.68 3.26 -13.94
N LYS A 311 -8.04 3.59 -15.07
CA LYS A 311 -7.80 2.67 -16.19
C LYS A 311 -6.41 2.00 -16.17
N GLU A 312 -5.51 2.42 -15.29
CA GLU A 312 -4.14 1.85 -15.23
C GLU A 312 -4.13 0.41 -14.69
N LEU A 313 -5.12 0.05 -13.87
CA LEU A 313 -5.34 -1.32 -13.36
C LEU A 313 -6.80 -1.72 -13.60
N PRO A 314 -7.14 -2.17 -14.83
CA PRO A 314 -8.54 -2.33 -15.25
C PRO A 314 -9.35 -3.35 -14.44
N ASP A 315 -8.70 -4.37 -13.87
CA ASP A 315 -9.37 -5.38 -13.04
C ASP A 315 -9.42 -5.01 -11.54
N LEU A 316 -8.86 -3.86 -11.16
CA LEU A 316 -8.97 -3.35 -9.80
C LEU A 316 -10.33 -2.67 -9.60
N LYS A 317 -11.11 -3.18 -8.66
CA LYS A 317 -12.35 -2.54 -8.27
C LYS A 317 -12.04 -1.31 -7.43
N LEU A 318 -12.48 -0.16 -7.90
CA LEU A 318 -12.28 1.14 -7.26
C LEU A 318 -13.63 1.76 -6.95
N SER A 319 -13.73 2.44 -5.82
CA SER A 319 -14.81 3.39 -5.56
C SER A 319 -14.32 4.80 -5.93
N PRO A 320 -15.20 5.66 -6.47
CA PRO A 320 -14.86 7.06 -6.69
C PRO A 320 -14.52 7.73 -5.36
N GLY A 321 -13.64 8.74 -5.39
CA GLY A 321 -13.40 9.59 -4.24
C GLY A 321 -14.64 10.37 -3.83
N LEU A 322 -14.73 10.72 -2.57
CA LEU A 322 -15.82 11.54 -2.03
C LEU A 322 -15.63 13.00 -2.45
N HIS A 323 -16.73 13.66 -2.83
CA HIS A 323 -16.77 15.10 -3.10
C HIS A 323 -17.29 15.90 -1.91
N GLU A 324 -17.95 15.21 -0.97
CA GLU A 324 -18.52 15.79 0.24
C GLU A 324 -18.21 14.87 1.43
N TRP A 325 -17.92 15.44 2.57
CA TRP A 325 -17.71 14.72 3.83
C TRP A 325 -18.10 15.57 5.02
N GLN A 326 -18.36 14.92 6.15
CA GLN A 326 -18.66 15.60 7.41
C GLN A 326 -17.40 15.74 8.25
N VAL A 327 -17.22 16.92 8.85
CA VAL A 327 -16.17 17.15 9.84
C VAL A 327 -16.74 16.93 11.23
N TRP A 328 -16.10 16.07 12.00
CA TRP A 328 -16.47 15.82 13.39
C TRP A 328 -15.48 16.50 14.33
N ASP A 329 -16.00 17.15 15.37
CA ASP A 329 -15.19 17.67 16.48
C ASP A 329 -15.82 17.34 17.83
N LYS A 330 -15.28 17.92 18.93
CA LYS A 330 -15.79 17.72 20.29
C LYS A 330 -17.23 18.22 20.53
N PHE A 331 -17.79 18.99 19.62
CA PHE A 331 -19.16 19.52 19.69
C PHE A 331 -20.13 18.72 18.81
N GLY A 332 -19.65 17.76 18.01
CA GLY A 332 -20.45 16.90 17.14
C GLY A 332 -20.06 16.99 15.66
N TYR A 333 -21.02 16.62 14.80
CA TYR A 333 -20.85 16.73 13.36
C TYR A 333 -21.18 18.15 12.89
N HIS A 334 -20.31 18.67 12.05
CA HIS A 334 -20.56 19.89 11.27
C HIS A 334 -21.11 19.54 9.89
N PRO A 335 -21.90 20.45 9.25
CA PRO A 335 -22.36 20.26 7.87
C PRO A 335 -21.19 19.92 6.97
N SER A 336 -21.51 19.13 5.92
CA SER A 336 -20.55 18.72 4.94
C SER A 336 -19.74 19.91 4.41
N PHE A 337 -18.49 19.67 4.19
CA PHE A 337 -17.60 20.60 3.51
C PHE A 337 -18.09 20.76 2.07
N GLU A 338 -18.78 21.84 1.75
CA GLU A 338 -19.12 22.18 0.37
C GLU A 338 -17.91 22.78 -0.31
N GLY A 339 -17.48 22.13 -1.38
CA GLY A 339 -16.16 22.16 -1.97
C GLY A 339 -15.58 23.44 -2.50
N GLU A 340 -16.21 24.58 -2.63
CA GLU A 340 -15.58 25.74 -3.29
C GLU A 340 -15.09 26.85 -2.35
N GLU A 341 -15.67 27.02 -1.17
CA GLU A 341 -15.24 28.11 -0.26
C GLU A 341 -14.24 27.67 0.81
N GLN A 342 -14.01 26.39 0.98
CA GLN A 342 -13.10 25.84 1.99
C GLN A 342 -12.04 24.87 1.41
N MET A 343 -12.05 24.59 0.11
CA MET A 343 -10.95 23.95 -0.61
C MET A 343 -9.82 24.91 -0.94
#